data_19840ebf637ebdcda2fa21a5adae8619
#
_entry.id   19840ebf637ebdcda2fa21a5adae8619
#
_cell.length_a   1.000
_cell.length_b   1.000
_cell.length_c   1.000
_cell.angle_alpha   90.00
_cell.angle_beta   90.00
_cell.angle_gamma   90.00
#
_symmetry.space_group_name_H-M   'P 1'
#
loop_
_entity.id
_entity.type
_entity.pdbx_description
1 polymer ?
#
loop_
_entity_poly.entity_id
_entity_poly.type
_entity_poly.pdbx_seq_one_letter_code
_entity_poly.pdbx_strand_id
1 'polypeptide(L)'
;MNANELRSKYIEFFKSKNHAVISGQSLIPENDPSVLFTTAGMHPLVPYLLGEKHPAGTRLTDYQKCVRTGDIDEVGDPSHLTCFEMLGNWSLGDYFKKESIAFSYEFLTSKDWLVLDPRKISVTVFRLILQAIFPVGLLTFKLVFS
;
A
#
# COMPACT_ATOMS: atom_id res chain seq x y z
N MET A 1 10.74 -16.35 -5.06
CA MET A 1 10.78 -14.88 -5.29
C MET A 1 11.31 -14.23 -4.04
N ASN A 2 12.32 -13.39 -4.15
CA ASN A 2 12.89 -12.63 -3.03
C ASN A 2 12.23 -11.22 -2.92
N ALA A 3 12.54 -10.48 -1.85
CA ALA A 3 11.94 -9.17 -1.60
C ALA A 3 12.26 -8.14 -2.71
N ASN A 4 13.46 -8.16 -3.26
CA ASN A 4 13.85 -7.25 -4.33
C ASN A 4 13.06 -7.53 -5.61
N GLU A 5 12.88 -8.79 -5.97
CA GLU A 5 12.08 -9.21 -7.12
C GLU A 5 10.61 -8.81 -6.95
N LEU A 6 10.05 -8.99 -5.75
CA LEU A 6 8.67 -8.58 -5.45
C LEU A 6 8.50 -7.07 -5.61
N ARG A 7 9.43 -6.29 -5.04
CA ARG A 7 9.41 -4.83 -5.15
C ARG A 7 9.48 -4.38 -6.61
N SER A 8 10.43 -4.94 -7.38
CA SER A 8 10.58 -4.60 -8.79
C SER A 8 9.31 -4.92 -9.59
N LYS A 9 8.75 -6.12 -9.42
CA LYS A 9 7.51 -6.51 -10.09
C LYS A 9 6.34 -5.59 -9.74
N TYR A 10 6.21 -5.19 -8.48
CA TYR A 10 5.14 -4.28 -8.04
C TYR A 10 5.26 -2.92 -8.72
N ILE A 11 6.45 -2.34 -8.71
CA ILE A 11 6.70 -1.05 -9.35
C ILE A 11 6.48 -1.12 -10.87
N GLU A 12 6.97 -2.17 -11.54
CA GLU A 12 6.75 -2.38 -12.98
C GLU A 12 5.28 -2.52 -13.33
N PHE A 13 4.52 -3.28 -12.50
CA PHE A 13 3.09 -3.43 -12.69
C PHE A 13 2.39 -2.07 -12.65
N PHE A 14 2.61 -1.28 -11.61
CA PHE A 14 1.94 0.01 -11.48
C PHE A 14 2.44 1.05 -12.49
N LYS A 15 3.69 0.98 -12.94
CA LYS A 15 4.15 1.74 -14.12
C LYS A 15 3.33 1.40 -15.35
N SER A 16 3.04 0.12 -15.60
CA SER A 16 2.19 -0.30 -16.73
C SER A 16 0.75 0.21 -16.63
N LYS A 17 0.31 0.60 -15.43
CA LYS A 17 -1.00 1.23 -15.15
C LYS A 17 -0.91 2.77 -15.08
N ASN A 18 0.14 3.35 -15.66
CA ASN A 18 0.39 4.80 -15.72
C ASN A 18 0.60 5.46 -14.36
N HIS A 19 1.18 4.76 -13.39
CA HIS A 19 1.60 5.37 -12.14
C HIS A 19 3.03 5.92 -12.27
N ALA A 20 3.23 7.14 -11.81
CA ALA A 20 4.56 7.70 -11.66
C ALA A 20 5.27 7.04 -10.48
N VAL A 21 6.51 6.62 -10.68
CA VAL A 21 7.33 6.06 -9.60
C VAL A 21 7.91 7.20 -8.80
N ILE A 22 7.67 7.19 -7.51
CA ILE A 22 8.25 8.16 -6.56
C ILE A 22 9.19 7.44 -5.58
N SER A 23 10.08 8.18 -4.97
CA SER A 23 10.98 7.65 -3.95
C SER A 23 10.29 7.60 -2.60
N GLY A 24 10.51 6.55 -1.83
CA GLY A 24 10.17 6.54 -0.41
C GLY A 24 10.93 7.63 0.35
N GLN A 25 10.35 8.09 1.45
CA GLN A 25 10.91 9.13 2.30
C GLN A 25 11.72 8.54 3.47
N SER A 26 12.37 9.42 4.23
CA SER A 26 13.10 9.04 5.43
C SER A 26 12.22 8.30 6.44
N LEU A 27 12.83 7.39 7.20
CA LEU A 27 12.18 6.78 8.37
C LEU A 27 11.91 7.81 9.48
N ILE A 28 12.68 8.88 9.54
CA ILE A 28 12.46 9.99 10.46
C ILE A 28 11.64 11.04 9.70
N PRO A 29 10.37 11.25 10.06
CA PRO A 29 9.51 12.22 9.36
C PRO A 29 10.01 13.64 9.62
N GLU A 30 10.14 14.44 8.56
CA GLU A 30 10.68 15.79 8.67
C GLU A 30 9.65 16.81 9.18
N ASN A 31 8.35 16.56 8.95
CA ASN A 31 7.28 17.54 9.20
C ASN A 31 6.10 16.97 9.99
N ASP A 32 6.28 15.86 10.69
CA ASP A 32 5.21 15.25 11.49
C ASP A 32 5.72 14.96 12.92
N PRO A 33 5.50 15.88 13.89
CA PRO A 33 5.91 15.69 15.27
C PRO A 33 5.04 14.66 16.03
N SER A 34 3.96 14.16 15.42
CA SER A 34 3.05 13.22 16.07
C SER A 34 3.61 11.80 16.11
N VAL A 35 4.60 11.49 15.29
CA VAL A 35 5.20 10.16 15.20
C VAL A 35 6.73 10.24 15.20
N LEU A 36 7.40 9.30 15.86
CA LEU A 36 8.87 9.21 15.88
C LEU A 36 9.43 8.63 14.58
N PHE A 37 8.68 7.73 13.94
CA PHE A 37 9.09 7.07 12.71
C PHE A 37 7.93 7.05 11.70
N THR A 38 8.28 6.95 10.42
CA THR A 38 7.33 6.70 9.35
C THR A 38 6.74 5.31 9.53
N THR A 39 5.46 5.22 9.87
CA THR A 39 4.75 3.96 10.17
C THR A 39 3.91 3.42 9.01
N ALA A 40 3.73 4.22 7.95
CA ALA A 40 2.96 3.86 6.77
C ALA A 40 3.41 4.63 5.53
N GLY A 41 3.23 4.01 4.36
CA GLY A 41 3.54 4.63 3.08
C GLY A 41 2.73 5.89 2.76
N MET A 42 1.57 6.05 3.39
CA MET A 42 0.74 7.24 3.18
C MET A 42 1.24 8.49 3.95
N HIS A 43 2.04 8.32 5.00
CA HIS A 43 2.46 9.47 5.83
C HIS A 43 3.09 10.61 5.02
N PRO A 44 4.07 10.34 4.13
CA PRO A 44 4.66 11.40 3.32
C PRO A 44 3.71 12.02 2.30
N LEU A 45 2.58 11.36 2.02
CA LEU A 45 1.63 11.78 1.01
C LEU A 45 0.38 12.47 1.58
N VAL A 46 0.31 12.65 2.90
CA VAL A 46 -0.84 13.25 3.57
C VAL A 46 -1.23 14.61 2.98
N PRO A 47 -0.33 15.57 2.70
CA PRO A 47 -0.71 16.85 2.08
C PRO A 47 -1.44 16.67 0.74
N TYR A 48 -0.95 15.75 -0.09
CA TYR A 48 -1.53 15.46 -1.41
C TYR A 48 -2.86 14.71 -1.32
N LEU A 49 -3.02 13.86 -0.32
CA LEU A 49 -4.30 13.19 -0.01
C LEU A 49 -5.35 14.19 0.51
N LEU A 50 -4.91 15.29 1.12
CA LEU A 50 -5.77 16.39 1.57
C LEU A 50 -6.07 17.43 0.47
N GLY A 51 -5.52 17.26 -0.73
CA GLY A 51 -5.90 18.05 -1.90
C GLY A 51 -4.79 18.90 -2.52
N GLU A 52 -3.57 18.87 -1.98
CA GLU A 52 -2.43 19.48 -2.66
C GLU A 52 -2.10 18.73 -3.96
N LYS A 53 -1.56 19.43 -4.93
CA LYS A 53 -1.14 18.82 -6.19
C LYS A 53 0.25 18.20 -6.06
N HIS A 54 0.35 16.90 -6.31
CA HIS A 54 1.65 16.25 -6.36
C HIS A 54 2.36 16.54 -7.71
N PRO A 55 3.66 16.90 -7.72
CA PRO A 55 4.38 17.26 -8.95
C PRO A 55 4.48 16.11 -9.97
N ALA A 56 4.46 14.86 -9.52
CA ALA A 56 4.51 13.70 -10.39
C ALA A 56 3.13 13.26 -10.95
N GLY A 57 2.05 13.94 -10.58
CA GLY A 57 0.70 13.65 -11.10
C GLY A 57 -0.23 12.99 -10.07
N THR A 58 -1.31 12.38 -10.58
CA THR A 58 -2.41 11.85 -9.76
C THR A 58 -2.32 10.36 -9.47
N ARG A 59 -1.50 9.60 -10.21
CA ARG A 59 -1.24 8.18 -10.00
C ARG A 59 0.20 7.99 -9.60
N LEU A 60 0.43 7.49 -8.38
CA LEU A 60 1.78 7.32 -7.85
C LEU A 60 1.98 5.88 -7.39
N THR A 61 3.23 5.42 -7.44
CA THR A 61 3.64 4.14 -6.85
C THR A 61 5.02 4.26 -6.23
N ASP A 62 5.20 3.60 -5.10
CA ASP A 62 6.46 3.56 -4.38
C ASP A 62 6.63 2.28 -3.56
N TYR A 63 7.74 2.20 -2.87
CA TYR A 63 7.90 1.39 -1.67
C TYR A 63 8.43 2.28 -0.54
N GLN A 64 7.84 2.18 0.62
CA GLN A 64 8.20 2.95 1.81
C GLN A 64 8.70 2.02 2.91
N LYS A 65 9.90 2.30 3.42
CA LYS A 65 10.38 1.67 4.65
C LYS A 65 9.61 2.22 5.84
N CYS A 66 9.13 1.33 6.69
CA CYS A 66 8.31 1.66 7.84
C CYS A 66 8.83 0.99 9.10
N VAL A 67 8.59 1.64 10.25
CA VAL A 67 8.87 1.09 11.57
C VAL A 67 7.60 1.16 12.42
N ARG A 68 7.23 0.04 13.03
CA ARG A 68 6.15 -0.06 14.02
C ARG A 68 6.66 -0.80 15.24
N THR A 69 6.49 -0.23 16.41
CA THR A 69 7.01 -0.76 17.67
C THR A 69 5.91 -1.25 18.62
N GLY A 70 4.62 -1.16 18.20
CA GLY A 70 3.49 -1.56 19.03
C GLY A 70 3.54 -3.03 19.48
N ASP A 71 4.06 -3.90 18.63
CA ASP A 71 4.13 -5.35 18.87
C ASP A 71 5.58 -5.82 19.11
N ILE A 72 6.43 -4.94 19.64
CA ILE A 72 7.87 -5.23 19.79
C ILE A 72 8.13 -6.43 20.72
N ASP A 73 7.30 -6.61 21.73
CA ASP A 73 7.41 -7.70 22.69
C ASP A 73 7.07 -9.07 22.07
N GLU A 74 6.38 -9.09 20.93
CA GLU A 74 6.01 -10.29 20.19
C GLU A 74 7.00 -10.63 19.06
N VAL A 75 7.99 -9.77 18.81
CA VAL A 75 9.01 -10.01 17.78
C VAL A 75 9.88 -11.21 18.18
N GLY A 76 9.95 -12.16 17.26
CA GLY A 76 10.65 -13.45 17.47
C GLY A 76 9.79 -14.62 17.02
N ASP A 77 8.51 -14.40 16.79
CA ASP A 77 7.62 -15.33 16.10
C ASP A 77 7.75 -15.21 14.56
N PRO A 78 7.07 -16.06 13.78
CA PRO A 78 7.16 -16.03 12.31
C PRO A 78 6.50 -14.82 11.63
N SER A 79 5.70 -14.02 12.34
CA SER A 79 4.79 -13.03 11.74
C SER A 79 4.98 -11.60 12.22
N HIS A 80 5.52 -11.35 13.41
CA HIS A 80 5.69 -10.01 13.96
C HIS A 80 7.05 -9.41 13.61
N LEU A 81 7.03 -8.26 12.96
CA LEU A 81 8.21 -7.51 12.52
C LEU A 81 8.06 -6.04 12.93
N THR A 82 9.17 -5.41 13.35
CA THR A 82 9.22 -3.97 13.64
C THR A 82 9.53 -3.15 12.40
N CYS A 83 10.41 -3.65 11.52
CA CYS A 83 10.83 -2.99 10.28
C CYS A 83 10.29 -3.76 9.08
N PHE A 84 9.65 -3.05 8.16
CA PHE A 84 9.09 -3.65 6.94
C PHE A 84 9.04 -2.62 5.80
N GLU A 85 8.82 -3.10 4.59
CA GLU A 85 8.52 -2.25 3.43
C GLU A 85 7.04 -2.33 3.10
N MET A 86 6.44 -1.16 2.90
CA MET A 86 5.07 -1.04 2.42
C MET A 86 5.11 -0.70 0.93
N LEU A 87 4.58 -1.58 0.10
CA LEU A 87 4.40 -1.33 -1.33
C LEU A 87 3.14 -0.50 -1.52
N GLY A 88 3.27 0.64 -2.18
CA GLY A 88 2.21 1.63 -2.29
C GLY A 88 1.76 1.91 -3.72
N ASN A 89 0.46 2.01 -3.92
CA ASN A 89 -0.14 2.61 -5.09
C ASN A 89 -1.19 3.63 -4.66
N TRP A 90 -1.09 4.84 -5.21
CA TRP A 90 -1.82 5.99 -4.74
C TRP A 90 -2.62 6.61 -5.87
N SER A 91 -3.87 6.92 -5.60
CA SER A 91 -4.76 7.67 -6.51
C SER A 91 -5.16 8.98 -5.84
N LEU A 92 -4.69 10.07 -6.40
CA LEU A 92 -5.03 11.43 -5.94
C LEU A 92 -6.23 11.94 -6.73
N GLY A 93 -7.40 11.31 -6.52
CA GLY A 93 -8.64 11.67 -7.20
C GLY A 93 -8.79 11.17 -8.63
N ASP A 94 -7.97 10.21 -9.09
CA ASP A 94 -8.02 9.68 -10.46
C ASP A 94 -8.90 8.43 -10.56
N TYR A 95 -8.65 7.42 -9.74
CA TYR A 95 -9.45 6.21 -9.66
C TYR A 95 -9.82 5.87 -8.22
N PHE A 96 -10.74 4.92 -8.04
CA PHE A 96 -11.22 4.55 -6.72
C PHE A 96 -11.30 3.02 -6.55
N LYS A 97 -12.23 2.52 -5.75
CA LYS A 97 -12.33 1.11 -5.31
C LYS A 97 -12.30 0.10 -6.46
N LYS A 98 -13.06 0.36 -7.52
CA LYS A 98 -13.24 -0.61 -8.63
C LYS A 98 -11.92 -0.93 -9.31
N GLU A 99 -11.20 0.11 -9.70
CA GLU A 99 -9.92 -0.02 -10.38
C GLU A 99 -8.84 -0.57 -9.43
N SER A 100 -8.82 -0.10 -8.18
CA SER A 100 -7.88 -0.59 -7.16
C SER A 100 -8.04 -2.08 -6.91
N ILE A 101 -9.27 -2.59 -6.82
CA ILE A 101 -9.56 -4.01 -6.68
C ILE A 101 -9.09 -4.78 -7.92
N ALA A 102 -9.40 -4.26 -9.11
CA ALA A 102 -9.01 -4.90 -10.36
C ALA A 102 -7.48 -5.00 -10.50
N PHE A 103 -6.75 -3.92 -10.19
CA PHE A 103 -5.29 -3.92 -10.21
C PHE A 103 -4.71 -4.92 -9.19
N SER A 104 -5.22 -4.93 -7.98
CA SER A 104 -4.76 -5.87 -6.95
C SER A 104 -5.00 -7.32 -7.36
N TYR A 105 -6.17 -7.62 -7.88
CA TYR A 105 -6.49 -8.97 -8.35
C TYR A 105 -5.60 -9.39 -9.52
N GLU A 106 -5.42 -8.51 -10.52
CA GLU A 106 -4.54 -8.75 -11.66
C GLU A 106 -3.10 -8.99 -11.21
N PHE A 107 -2.55 -8.12 -10.35
CA PHE A 107 -1.19 -8.26 -9.86
C PHE A 107 -0.95 -9.59 -9.15
N LEU A 108 -1.91 -10.00 -8.32
CA LEU A 108 -1.79 -11.22 -7.53
C LEU A 108 -1.93 -12.49 -8.37
N THR A 109 -2.83 -12.52 -9.36
CA THR A 109 -3.26 -13.77 -10.01
C THR A 109 -2.79 -13.94 -11.45
N SER A 110 -2.42 -12.86 -12.14
CA SER A 110 -2.00 -12.93 -13.54
C SER A 110 -0.70 -13.72 -13.71
N LYS A 111 -0.60 -14.39 -14.87
CA LYS A 111 0.58 -15.18 -15.26
C LYS A 111 1.87 -14.35 -15.41
N ASP A 112 1.72 -13.07 -15.68
CA ASP A 112 2.84 -12.16 -15.89
C ASP A 112 3.40 -11.61 -14.58
N TRP A 113 2.66 -11.74 -13.46
CA TRP A 113 3.02 -11.13 -12.18
C TRP A 113 3.27 -12.15 -11.08
N LEU A 114 2.37 -12.30 -10.09
CA LEU A 114 2.64 -13.16 -8.94
C LEU A 114 2.13 -14.59 -9.07
N VAL A 115 1.19 -14.84 -9.98
CA VAL A 115 0.67 -16.19 -10.27
C VAL A 115 0.11 -16.91 -9.03
N LEU A 116 -0.48 -16.17 -8.10
CA LEU A 116 -1.07 -16.79 -6.92
C LEU A 116 -2.39 -17.49 -7.29
N ASP A 117 -2.62 -18.65 -6.72
CA ASP A 117 -3.89 -19.36 -6.87
C ASP A 117 -5.04 -18.56 -6.21
N PRO A 118 -6.05 -18.10 -6.98
CA PRO A 118 -7.17 -17.35 -6.41
C PRO A 118 -7.89 -18.06 -5.26
N ARG A 119 -7.86 -19.39 -5.23
CA ARG A 119 -8.50 -20.21 -4.17
C ARG A 119 -7.78 -20.10 -2.83
N LYS A 120 -6.52 -19.60 -2.83
CA LYS A 120 -5.71 -19.37 -1.63
C LYS A 120 -5.75 -17.92 -1.16
N ILE A 121 -6.52 -17.06 -1.83
CA ILE A 121 -6.65 -15.64 -1.48
C ILE A 121 -7.95 -15.44 -0.71
N SER A 122 -7.85 -14.85 0.47
CA SER A 122 -9.00 -14.41 1.25
C SER A 122 -9.06 -12.88 1.27
N VAL A 123 -10.28 -12.33 1.15
CA VAL A 123 -10.50 -10.89 1.14
C VAL A 123 -11.46 -10.52 2.26
N THR A 124 -11.04 -9.61 3.12
CA THR A 124 -11.90 -9.04 4.16
C THR A 124 -12.58 -7.78 3.63
N VAL A 125 -13.90 -7.73 3.80
CA VAL A 125 -14.71 -6.58 3.40
C VAL A 125 -15.52 -6.08 4.59
N PHE A 126 -15.68 -4.77 4.69
CA PHE A 126 -16.61 -4.18 5.64
C PHE A 126 -18.00 -4.08 5.01
N ARG A 127 -18.98 -4.79 5.57
CA ARG A 127 -20.36 -4.72 5.13
C ARG A 127 -21.11 -3.66 5.96
N LEU A 128 -21.33 -2.50 5.38
CA LEU A 128 -22.27 -1.51 5.92
C LEU A 128 -23.71 -1.97 5.65
N ILE A 129 -24.49 -2.15 6.70
CA ILE A 129 -25.94 -2.40 6.61
C ILE A 129 -26.71 -1.10 6.31
N LEU A 130 -26.07 0.05 6.44
CA LEU A 130 -26.63 1.37 6.17
C LEU A 130 -25.82 2.07 5.07
N GLN A 131 -26.45 2.20 3.90
CA GLN A 131 -26.04 3.17 2.89
C GLN A 131 -26.29 4.57 3.45
N ALA A 132 -25.28 5.26 3.87
CA ALA A 132 -25.17 6.72 3.75
C ALA A 132 -23.91 7.21 4.46
N ILE A 133 -23.20 8.08 3.76
CA ILE A 133 -22.29 9.07 4.30
C ILE A 133 -20.95 8.51 4.82
N PHE A 134 -19.99 8.28 3.91
CA PHE A 134 -18.62 8.82 4.00
C PHE A 134 -17.81 8.39 2.77
N PRO A 135 -17.19 9.32 2.03
CA PRO A 135 -16.45 9.03 0.78
C PRO A 135 -14.97 8.67 0.99
N VAL A 136 -14.59 8.18 2.15
CA VAL A 136 -13.20 7.78 2.39
C VAL A 136 -13.15 6.30 2.70
N GLY A 137 -12.96 5.48 1.67
CA GLY A 137 -12.75 4.05 1.80
C GLY A 137 -11.29 3.69 1.61
N LEU A 138 -10.53 3.64 2.69
CA LEU A 138 -9.23 2.98 2.70
C LEU A 138 -9.46 1.48 2.54
N LEU A 139 -9.13 0.93 1.38
CA LEU A 139 -9.11 -0.52 1.18
C LEU A 139 -7.73 -1.01 1.59
N THR A 140 -7.63 -1.51 2.80
CA THR A 140 -6.40 -2.18 3.25
C THR A 140 -6.52 -3.66 2.90
N PHE A 141 -5.72 -4.12 1.95
CA PHE A 141 -5.55 -5.55 1.72
C PHE A 141 -4.54 -6.09 2.74
N LYS A 142 -5.00 -6.94 3.64
CA LYS A 142 -4.10 -7.73 4.47
C LYS A 142 -3.96 -9.10 3.82
N LEU A 143 -2.81 -9.36 3.18
CA LEU A 143 -2.46 -10.70 2.72
C LEU A 143 -2.03 -11.52 3.94
N VAL A 144 -2.79 -12.54 4.26
CA VAL A 144 -2.40 -13.55 5.25
C VAL A 144 -2.00 -14.78 4.46
N PHE A 145 -0.73 -15.15 4.53
CA PHE A 145 -0.24 -16.42 4.03
C PHE A 145 -0.33 -17.45 5.16
N SER A 146 -1.06 -18.53 4.95
CA SER A 146 -1.00 -19.75 5.79
C SER A 146 -0.11 -20.79 5.14
#